data_255cdb5e8f31e36b58090a9aed4b17b0
#
_entry.id   255cdb5e8f31e36b58090a9aed4b17b0
#
_cell.length_a   1.000
_cell.length_b   1.000
_cell.length_c   1.000
_cell.angle_alpha   90.00
_cell.angle_beta   90.00
_cell.angle_gamma   90.00
#
_symmetry.space_group_name_H-M   'P 1'
#
loop_
_entity.id
_entity.type
_entity.pdbx_description
1 polymer ?
#
loop_
_entity_poly.entity_id
_entity_poly.type
_entity_poly.pdbx_seq_one_letter_code
_entity_poly.pdbx_strand_id
1 'polypeptide(L)'
;FRRSAYKLFDANLLYTPWNKLFSRAYVDERGLRFPQTFWDDFPFVLSVIRDVERVAVTSKQYYHFMRARAESETAAYRSNMYDKREEEHGWMLDLYAHWGVQDEASMEMVARRYVERLVGCVENVTNPRCTLSKEGKRREIAKIIGGEQARKCLKLARPRSAMMKAILLPIKWNNVSLTMLESRVVSKVNSSNTKLFATLKAKR
;
A
#
# COMPACT_ATOMS: atom_id res chain seq x y z
N PHE A 1 -12.37 16.10 10.26
CA PHE A 1 -11.84 14.79 9.90
C PHE A 1 -11.02 14.86 8.63
N ARG A 2 -11.58 15.29 7.47
CA ARG A 2 -10.99 15.17 6.11
C ARG A 2 -9.57 15.73 6.01
N ARG A 3 -9.33 16.95 6.50
CA ARG A 3 -7.99 17.60 6.50
C ARG A 3 -6.94 16.87 7.35
N SER A 4 -7.37 16.04 8.31
CA SER A 4 -6.46 15.28 9.19
C SER A 4 -6.44 13.79 8.88
N ALA A 5 -7.17 13.34 7.85
CA ALA A 5 -7.30 11.92 7.50
C ALA A 5 -5.94 11.27 7.17
N TYR A 6 -5.00 12.04 6.63
CA TYR A 6 -3.64 11.54 6.37
C TYR A 6 -2.96 10.97 7.62
N LYS A 7 -3.22 11.50 8.81
CA LYS A 7 -2.70 10.97 10.08
C LYS A 7 -3.25 9.57 10.38
N LEU A 8 -4.53 9.35 10.10
CA LEU A 8 -5.19 8.07 10.29
C LEU A 8 -4.76 7.03 9.25
N PHE A 9 -4.54 7.46 7.99
CA PHE A 9 -3.92 6.61 6.98
C PHE A 9 -2.49 6.23 7.38
N ASP A 10 -1.70 7.15 7.89
CA ASP A 10 -0.35 6.89 8.40
C ASP A 10 -0.32 5.90 9.56
N ALA A 11 -1.28 6.00 10.45
CA ALA A 11 -1.46 5.06 11.55
C ALA A 11 -2.08 3.71 11.13
N ASN A 12 -2.32 3.48 9.83
CA ASN A 12 -3.00 2.29 9.27
C ASN A 12 -4.44 2.09 9.80
N LEU A 13 -5.09 3.15 10.22
CA LEU A 13 -6.43 3.08 10.78
C LEU A 13 -7.55 3.14 9.74
N LEU A 14 -7.27 3.45 8.46
CA LEU A 14 -8.27 3.63 7.41
C LEU A 14 -8.15 2.63 6.23
N TYR A 15 -7.41 1.53 6.40
CA TYR A 15 -7.24 0.53 5.32
C TYR A 15 -8.14 -0.69 5.46
N THR A 16 -8.55 -1.04 6.66
CA THR A 16 -9.26 -2.29 6.94
C THR A 16 -10.51 -2.06 7.76
N PRO A 17 -11.60 -2.82 7.58
CA PRO A 17 -12.84 -2.63 8.32
C PRO A 17 -12.81 -3.20 9.74
N TRP A 18 -11.97 -4.20 10.00
CA TRP A 18 -11.98 -4.97 11.26
C TRP A 18 -11.54 -4.18 12.51
N ASN A 19 -10.91 -3.02 12.35
CA ASN A 19 -10.54 -2.12 13.45
C ASN A 19 -11.50 -0.93 13.59
N LYS A 20 -12.75 -1.05 13.11
CA LYS A 20 -13.73 0.01 13.07
C LYS A 20 -15.10 -0.44 13.53
N LEU A 21 -15.88 0.52 14.03
CA LEU A 21 -17.31 0.39 14.19
C LEU A 21 -18.01 1.34 13.21
N PHE A 22 -18.95 0.83 12.47
CA PHE A 22 -19.75 1.58 11.51
C PHE A 22 -21.18 1.72 12.01
N SER A 23 -21.81 2.88 11.79
CA SER A 23 -23.24 3.01 11.97
C SER A 23 -23.95 2.14 10.94
N ARG A 24 -24.74 1.17 11.40
CA ARG A 24 -25.51 0.31 10.50
C ARG A 24 -26.49 1.12 9.66
N ALA A 25 -27.21 2.06 10.27
CA ALA A 25 -28.15 2.94 9.56
C ALA A 25 -27.44 3.68 8.42
N TYR A 26 -26.27 4.27 8.68
CA TYR A 26 -25.48 4.97 7.66
C TYR A 26 -25.08 4.06 6.49
N VAL A 27 -24.64 2.83 6.78
CA VAL A 27 -24.25 1.84 5.75
C VAL A 27 -25.46 1.40 4.92
N ASP A 28 -26.59 1.12 5.57
CA ASP A 28 -27.81 0.63 4.91
C ASP A 28 -28.48 1.75 4.08
N GLU A 29 -28.61 2.96 4.61
CA GLU A 29 -29.20 4.10 3.90
C GLU A 29 -28.45 4.48 2.63
N ARG A 30 -27.12 4.30 2.61
CA ARG A 30 -26.26 4.57 1.45
C ARG A 30 -26.04 3.36 0.57
N GLY A 31 -26.60 2.22 0.89
CA GLY A 31 -26.44 0.98 0.13
C GLY A 31 -24.99 0.50 0.03
N LEU A 32 -24.13 0.86 1.01
CA LEU A 32 -22.71 0.51 0.96
C LEU A 32 -22.52 -0.99 1.12
N ARG A 33 -21.74 -1.58 0.22
CA ARG A 33 -21.43 -3.02 0.22
C ARG A 33 -19.95 -3.23 -0.12
N PHE A 34 -19.40 -4.36 0.30
CA PHE A 34 -18.09 -4.80 -0.14
C PHE A 34 -18.10 -5.05 -1.65
N PRO A 35 -17.20 -4.45 -2.42
CA PRO A 35 -17.13 -4.72 -3.85
C PRO A 35 -16.58 -6.14 -4.08
N GLN A 36 -17.01 -6.77 -5.18
CA GLN A 36 -16.52 -8.09 -5.58
C GLN A 36 -15.13 -7.97 -6.25
N THR A 37 -14.11 -7.67 -5.46
CA THR A 37 -12.71 -7.56 -5.92
C THR A 37 -11.77 -8.12 -4.87
N PHE A 38 -10.58 -8.49 -5.30
CA PHE A 38 -9.52 -8.81 -4.35
C PHE A 38 -9.09 -7.54 -3.58
N TRP A 39 -8.87 -7.66 -2.27
CA TRP A 39 -8.65 -6.53 -1.35
C TRP A 39 -9.83 -5.57 -1.25
N ASP A 40 -11.02 -6.12 -1.17
CA ASP A 40 -12.30 -5.43 -1.03
C ASP A 40 -12.44 -4.56 0.24
N ASP A 41 -11.66 -4.84 1.27
CA ASP A 41 -11.58 -4.09 2.53
C ASP A 41 -11.37 -2.59 2.30
N PHE A 42 -10.38 -2.26 1.49
CA PHE A 42 -9.95 -0.87 1.32
C PHE A 42 -10.97 -0.02 0.56
N PRO A 43 -11.47 -0.41 -0.63
CA PRO A 43 -12.50 0.37 -1.31
C PRO A 43 -13.80 0.45 -0.52
N PHE A 44 -14.17 -0.58 0.26
CA PHE A 44 -15.30 -0.49 1.18
C PHE A 44 -15.08 0.60 2.23
N VAL A 45 -13.94 0.61 2.91
CA VAL A 45 -13.63 1.66 3.89
C VAL A 45 -13.64 3.04 3.26
N LEU A 46 -13.06 3.21 2.05
CA LEU A 46 -13.08 4.49 1.33
C LEU A 46 -14.50 4.95 1.02
N SER A 47 -15.39 4.03 0.59
CA SER A 47 -16.80 4.36 0.33
C SER A 47 -17.52 4.83 1.60
N VAL A 48 -17.24 4.20 2.75
CA VAL A 48 -17.83 4.62 4.03
C VAL A 48 -17.34 5.99 4.45
N ILE A 49 -16.02 6.24 4.40
CA ILE A 49 -15.45 7.49 4.91
C ILE A 49 -15.62 8.68 3.96
N ARG A 50 -16.05 8.45 2.74
CA ARG A 50 -16.18 9.47 1.70
C ARG A 50 -16.98 10.69 2.18
N ASP A 51 -18.12 10.45 2.80
CA ASP A 51 -19.05 11.49 3.22
C ASP A 51 -19.21 11.61 4.75
N VAL A 52 -18.38 10.88 5.51
CA VAL A 52 -18.35 10.98 6.96
C VAL A 52 -17.75 12.33 7.38
N GLU A 53 -18.40 13.00 8.32
CA GLU A 53 -17.95 14.27 8.87
C GLU A 53 -17.25 14.12 10.21
N ARG A 54 -17.71 13.18 11.03
CA ARG A 54 -17.21 12.96 12.39
C ARG A 54 -16.71 11.54 12.58
N VAL A 55 -15.50 11.43 13.12
CA VAL A 55 -14.84 10.17 13.45
C VAL A 55 -14.33 10.25 14.89
N ALA A 56 -14.62 9.23 15.68
CA ALA A 56 -14.03 9.02 16.98
C ALA A 56 -12.89 8.00 16.89
N VAL A 57 -11.78 8.27 17.57
CA VAL A 57 -10.64 7.35 17.68
C VAL A 57 -10.49 6.92 19.13
N THR A 58 -10.29 5.64 19.38
CA THR A 58 -10.06 5.08 20.72
C THR A 58 -8.73 4.35 20.77
N SER A 59 -8.05 4.39 21.91
CA SER A 59 -6.86 3.60 22.22
C SER A 59 -7.18 2.18 22.69
N LYS A 60 -8.45 1.84 22.90
CA LYS A 60 -8.87 0.51 23.36
C LYS A 60 -8.70 -0.51 22.25
N GLN A 61 -8.25 -1.72 22.61
CA GLN A 61 -8.01 -2.81 21.68
C GLN A 61 -9.17 -3.82 21.76
N TYR A 62 -9.99 -3.86 20.73
CA TYR A 62 -11.18 -4.73 20.66
C TYR A 62 -11.04 -5.91 19.71
N TYR A 63 -9.99 -5.91 18.87
CA TYR A 63 -9.79 -6.93 17.84
C TYR A 63 -8.36 -7.47 17.84
N HIS A 64 -8.23 -8.78 17.80
CA HIS A 64 -6.95 -9.48 17.74
C HIS A 64 -6.70 -10.04 16.34
N PHE A 65 -5.77 -9.42 15.59
CA PHE A 65 -5.39 -9.88 14.26
C PHE A 65 -4.28 -10.94 14.34
N MET A 66 -4.62 -12.19 14.02
CA MET A 66 -3.68 -13.31 14.03
C MET A 66 -2.83 -13.34 12.75
N ARG A 67 -1.54 -13.07 12.87
CA ARG A 67 -0.60 -12.98 11.73
C ARG A 67 0.09 -14.30 11.35
N ALA A 68 -0.02 -15.33 12.16
CA ALA A 68 0.78 -16.56 12.05
C ALA A 68 0.08 -17.70 11.28
N ARG A 69 -0.64 -17.39 10.20
CA ARG A 69 -1.20 -18.45 9.33
C ARG A 69 -0.21 -18.77 8.21
N ALA A 70 0.17 -20.07 8.09
CA ALA A 70 1.07 -20.56 7.04
C ALA A 70 0.49 -20.36 5.62
N GLU A 71 -0.83 -20.26 5.47
CA GLU A 71 -1.59 -20.09 4.23
C GLU A 71 -2.10 -18.65 4.08
N SER A 72 -1.21 -17.66 4.24
CA SER A 72 -1.61 -16.27 4.01
C SER A 72 -1.75 -15.99 2.51
N GLU A 73 -2.94 -15.62 2.06
CA GLU A 73 -3.21 -15.18 0.68
C GLU A 73 -2.32 -14.03 0.23
N THR A 74 -1.81 -13.22 1.16
CA THR A 74 -0.94 -12.07 0.87
C THR A 74 0.49 -12.47 0.46
N ALA A 75 0.90 -13.74 0.64
CA ALA A 75 2.23 -14.25 0.27
C ALA A 75 2.29 -14.84 -1.15
N ALA A 76 1.14 -15.01 -1.82
CA ALA A 76 1.07 -15.57 -3.15
C ALA A 76 1.53 -14.55 -4.22
N TYR A 77 2.22 -15.05 -5.28
CA TYR A 77 2.44 -14.26 -6.49
C TYR A 77 1.11 -13.91 -7.16
N ARG A 78 0.97 -12.67 -7.63
CA ARG A 78 -0.22 -12.19 -8.33
C ARG A 78 0.19 -11.43 -9.59
N SER A 79 -0.29 -11.90 -10.75
CA SER A 79 0.04 -11.30 -12.05
C SER A 79 -0.50 -9.87 -12.21
N ASN A 80 -1.61 -9.54 -11.57
CA ASN A 80 -2.27 -8.24 -11.64
C ASN A 80 -1.97 -7.32 -10.43
N MET A 81 -0.92 -7.61 -9.66
CA MET A 81 -0.59 -6.82 -8.45
C MET A 81 -0.39 -5.34 -8.76
N TYR A 82 0.36 -5.03 -9.83
CA TYR A 82 0.64 -3.64 -10.19
C TYR A 82 -0.64 -2.89 -10.59
N ASP A 83 -1.46 -3.48 -11.43
CA ASP A 83 -2.71 -2.85 -11.88
C ASP A 83 -3.65 -2.57 -10.69
N LYS A 84 -3.71 -3.49 -9.71
CA LYS A 84 -4.46 -3.27 -8.47
C LYS A 84 -3.89 -2.15 -7.60
N ARG A 85 -2.59 -1.92 -7.60
CA ARG A 85 -1.98 -0.80 -6.86
C ARG A 85 -2.17 0.54 -7.56
N GLU A 86 -2.21 0.56 -8.88
CA GLU A 86 -2.63 1.75 -9.65
C GLU A 86 -4.09 2.11 -9.33
N GLU A 87 -4.99 1.11 -9.32
CA GLU A 87 -6.40 1.28 -8.95
C GLU A 87 -6.57 1.83 -7.52
N GLU A 88 -5.87 1.24 -6.53
CA GLU A 88 -5.83 1.71 -5.14
C GLU A 88 -5.39 3.18 -5.04
N HIS A 89 -4.37 3.56 -5.81
CA HIS A 89 -3.89 4.93 -5.83
C HIS A 89 -4.91 5.88 -6.44
N GLY A 90 -5.57 5.47 -7.52
CA GLY A 90 -6.68 6.20 -8.13
C GLY A 90 -7.79 6.47 -7.13
N TRP A 91 -8.24 5.48 -6.38
CA TRP A 91 -9.26 5.64 -5.34
C TRP A 91 -8.86 6.65 -4.25
N MET A 92 -7.57 6.67 -3.87
CA MET A 92 -7.07 7.66 -2.91
C MET A 92 -7.12 9.07 -3.48
N LEU A 93 -6.68 9.26 -4.72
CA LEU A 93 -6.73 10.56 -5.39
C LEU A 93 -8.17 11.06 -5.55
N ASP A 94 -9.09 10.18 -5.95
CA ASP A 94 -10.51 10.48 -6.10
C ASP A 94 -11.15 10.87 -4.77
N LEU A 95 -10.80 10.19 -3.67
CA LEU A 95 -11.28 10.51 -2.34
C LEU A 95 -10.82 11.91 -1.90
N TYR A 96 -9.53 12.21 -2.06
CA TYR A 96 -8.97 13.51 -1.68
C TYR A 96 -9.47 14.64 -2.59
N ALA A 97 -9.68 14.38 -3.88
CA ALA A 97 -10.31 15.32 -4.81
C ALA A 97 -11.78 15.60 -4.40
N HIS A 98 -12.55 14.56 -4.05
CA HIS A 98 -13.92 14.70 -3.54
C HIS A 98 -13.98 15.56 -2.26
N TRP A 99 -12.98 15.43 -1.40
CA TRP A 99 -12.89 16.22 -0.18
C TRP A 99 -12.40 17.65 -0.39
N GLY A 100 -11.89 17.99 -1.58
CA GLY A 100 -11.23 19.26 -1.87
C GLY A 100 -9.96 19.48 -1.03
N VAL A 101 -9.26 18.40 -0.66
CA VAL A 101 -8.07 18.43 0.20
C VAL A 101 -6.83 18.15 -0.66
N GLN A 102 -5.97 19.16 -0.80
CA GLN A 102 -4.76 19.11 -1.63
C GLN A 102 -3.54 19.71 -0.89
N ASP A 103 -3.57 19.72 0.43
CA ASP A 103 -2.43 20.19 1.20
C ASP A 103 -1.21 19.26 1.09
N GLU A 104 -0.01 19.84 1.33
CA GLU A 104 1.26 19.15 1.17
C GLU A 104 1.35 17.84 1.99
N ALA A 105 0.85 17.84 3.22
CA ALA A 105 0.94 16.69 4.11
C ALA A 105 0.07 15.53 3.61
N SER A 106 -1.14 15.83 3.12
CA SER A 106 -2.05 14.86 2.54
C SER A 106 -1.50 14.27 1.24
N MET A 107 -1.02 15.10 0.34
CA MET A 107 -0.48 14.66 -0.96
C MET A 107 0.85 13.90 -0.79
N GLU A 108 1.69 14.31 0.15
CA GLU A 108 2.89 13.56 0.53
C GLU A 108 2.52 12.14 1.02
N MET A 109 1.54 12.04 1.92
CA MET A 109 1.11 10.74 2.44
C MET A 109 0.60 9.84 1.31
N VAL A 110 -0.26 10.35 0.41
CA VAL A 110 -0.78 9.60 -0.74
C VAL A 110 0.37 9.12 -1.63
N ALA A 111 1.30 10.01 -1.98
CA ALA A 111 2.45 9.67 -2.82
C ALA A 111 3.39 8.67 -2.14
N ARG A 112 3.68 8.84 -0.86
CA ARG A 112 4.55 7.94 -0.10
C ARG A 112 3.94 6.53 -0.01
N ARG A 113 2.65 6.42 0.28
CA ARG A 113 1.95 5.12 0.32
C ARG A 113 2.00 4.41 -1.04
N TYR A 114 1.77 5.15 -2.12
CA TYR A 114 1.90 4.58 -3.46
C TYR A 114 3.31 4.05 -3.73
N VAL A 115 4.34 4.84 -3.43
CA VAL A 115 5.74 4.44 -3.63
C VAL A 115 6.12 3.21 -2.78
N GLU A 116 5.63 3.13 -1.55
CA GLU A 116 5.79 1.95 -0.69
C GLU A 116 5.10 0.70 -1.31
N ARG A 117 3.96 0.88 -1.99
CA ARG A 117 3.27 -0.20 -2.72
C ARG A 117 4.03 -0.64 -3.97
N LEU A 118 4.68 0.28 -4.68
CA LEU A 118 5.55 -0.07 -5.82
C LEU A 118 6.68 -1.01 -5.42
N VAL A 119 7.30 -0.80 -4.25
CA VAL A 119 8.30 -1.75 -3.71
C VAL A 119 7.69 -3.15 -3.58
N GLY A 120 6.48 -3.26 -3.05
CA GLY A 120 5.75 -4.54 -2.99
C GLY A 120 5.47 -5.15 -4.37
N CYS A 121 5.20 -4.33 -5.39
CA CYS A 121 5.03 -4.81 -6.77
C CYS A 121 6.35 -5.38 -7.34
N VAL A 122 7.48 -4.71 -7.08
CA VAL A 122 8.81 -5.22 -7.48
C VAL A 122 9.12 -6.54 -6.76
N GLU A 123 8.86 -6.61 -5.44
CA GLU A 123 9.00 -7.85 -4.65
C GLU A 123 8.14 -8.98 -5.21
N ASN A 124 6.91 -8.69 -5.66
CA ASN A 124 6.02 -9.65 -6.28
C ASN A 124 6.59 -10.19 -7.61
N VAL A 125 7.13 -9.33 -8.47
CA VAL A 125 7.76 -9.73 -9.75
C VAL A 125 9.04 -10.55 -9.52
N THR A 126 9.83 -10.23 -8.49
CA THR A 126 11.05 -10.96 -8.16
C THR A 126 10.81 -12.23 -7.32
N ASN A 127 9.57 -12.47 -6.89
CA ASN A 127 9.17 -13.66 -6.14
C ASN A 127 9.57 -14.95 -6.91
N PRO A 128 10.11 -15.98 -6.23
CA PRO A 128 10.44 -17.27 -6.87
C PRO A 128 9.25 -17.94 -7.59
N ARG A 129 8.01 -17.69 -7.11
CA ARG A 129 6.78 -18.22 -7.72
C ARG A 129 6.29 -17.41 -8.94
N CYS A 130 6.96 -16.30 -9.28
CA CYS A 130 6.62 -15.52 -10.46
C CYS A 130 6.99 -16.29 -11.74
N THR A 131 6.01 -16.53 -12.60
CA THR A 131 6.11 -17.35 -13.82
C THR A 131 6.70 -16.60 -15.02
N LEU A 132 6.94 -15.29 -14.91
CA LEU A 132 7.54 -14.50 -15.99
C LEU A 132 8.98 -14.93 -16.27
N SER A 133 9.37 -14.91 -17.55
CA SER A 133 10.77 -15.05 -17.97
C SER A 133 11.64 -13.94 -17.40
N LYS A 134 12.97 -14.08 -17.47
CA LYS A 134 13.90 -13.03 -17.02
C LYS A 134 13.65 -11.70 -17.72
N GLU A 135 13.41 -11.74 -19.02
CA GLU A 135 13.09 -10.57 -19.86
C GLU A 135 11.70 -10.01 -19.51
N GLY A 136 10.72 -10.88 -19.25
CA GLY A 136 9.39 -10.50 -18.79
C GLY A 136 9.45 -9.75 -17.46
N LYS A 137 10.21 -10.27 -16.48
CA LYS A 137 10.44 -9.59 -15.20
C LYS A 137 11.10 -8.22 -15.37
N ARG A 138 12.08 -8.10 -16.26
CA ARG A 138 12.73 -6.81 -16.55
C ARG A 138 11.75 -5.79 -17.14
N ARG A 139 10.93 -6.22 -18.12
CA ARG A 139 9.90 -5.34 -18.72
C ARG A 139 8.87 -4.90 -17.69
N GLU A 140 8.39 -5.81 -16.87
CA GLU A 140 7.38 -5.48 -15.85
C GLU A 140 7.95 -4.52 -14.80
N ILE A 141 9.17 -4.73 -14.33
CA ILE A 141 9.82 -3.80 -13.40
C ILE A 141 10.07 -2.45 -14.05
N ALA A 142 10.47 -2.39 -15.32
CA ALA A 142 10.61 -1.13 -16.05
C ALA A 142 9.28 -0.37 -16.13
N LYS A 143 8.16 -1.05 -16.41
CA LYS A 143 6.81 -0.49 -16.38
C LYS A 143 6.48 0.09 -15.00
N ILE A 144 6.71 -0.68 -13.93
CA ILE A 144 6.41 -0.29 -12.54
C ILE A 144 7.17 0.97 -12.12
N ILE A 145 8.50 0.99 -12.31
CA ILE A 145 9.34 2.09 -11.80
C ILE A 145 9.42 3.30 -12.73
N GLY A 146 9.17 3.09 -14.04
CA GLY A 146 9.20 4.13 -15.07
C GLY A 146 7.86 4.79 -15.35
N GLY A 147 6.75 4.25 -14.80
CA GLY A 147 5.41 4.79 -15.01
C GLY A 147 5.30 6.26 -14.60
N GLU A 148 4.47 7.02 -15.30
CA GLU A 148 4.31 8.47 -15.07
C GLU A 148 3.92 8.77 -13.62
N GLN A 149 2.96 8.00 -13.09
CA GLN A 149 2.49 8.15 -11.71
C GLN A 149 3.60 7.82 -10.69
N ALA A 150 4.38 6.78 -10.95
CA ALA A 150 5.55 6.44 -10.13
C ALA A 150 6.56 7.59 -10.09
N ARG A 151 6.86 8.18 -11.24
CA ARG A 151 7.81 9.31 -11.33
C ARG A 151 7.30 10.57 -10.64
N LYS A 152 6.00 10.86 -10.71
CA LYS A 152 5.35 11.95 -9.98
C LYS A 152 5.44 11.73 -8.46
N CYS A 153 5.01 10.56 -7.99
CA CYS A 153 4.98 10.24 -6.56
C CYS A 153 6.38 10.17 -5.93
N LEU A 154 7.40 9.67 -6.66
CA LEU A 154 8.78 9.63 -6.19
C LEU A 154 9.38 11.02 -5.90
N LYS A 155 8.88 12.08 -6.52
CA LYS A 155 9.28 13.47 -6.25
C LYS A 155 8.67 14.01 -4.96
N LEU A 156 7.44 13.59 -4.66
CA LEU A 156 6.67 14.08 -3.51
C LEU A 156 6.93 13.26 -2.23
N ALA A 157 7.11 11.95 -2.38
CA ALA A 157 7.23 11.02 -1.26
C ALA A 157 8.49 11.26 -0.43
N ARG A 158 8.30 11.32 0.90
CA ARG A 158 9.39 11.44 1.90
C ARG A 158 9.46 10.17 2.75
N PRO A 159 10.25 9.15 2.34
CA PRO A 159 10.37 7.90 3.08
C PRO A 159 10.83 8.12 4.51
N ARG A 160 10.16 7.51 5.48
CA ARG A 160 10.40 7.73 6.92
C ARG A 160 11.58 6.95 7.48
N SER A 161 11.89 5.77 6.91
CA SER A 161 13.00 4.94 7.39
C SER A 161 14.20 4.97 6.47
N ALA A 162 15.42 4.82 7.04
CA ALA A 162 16.65 4.71 6.28
C ALA A 162 16.63 3.52 5.31
N MET A 163 16.03 2.40 5.74
CA MET A 163 15.84 1.21 4.90
C MET A 163 14.99 1.52 3.66
N MET A 164 13.84 2.20 3.83
CA MET A 164 13.00 2.57 2.70
C MET A 164 13.70 3.57 1.77
N LYS A 165 14.48 4.52 2.33
CA LYS A 165 15.28 5.43 1.52
C LYS A 165 16.28 4.68 0.65
N ALA A 166 16.97 3.67 1.20
CA ALA A 166 17.91 2.84 0.45
C ALA A 166 17.20 2.04 -0.66
N ILE A 167 16.12 1.34 -0.33
CA ILE A 167 15.31 0.56 -1.30
C ILE A 167 14.79 1.41 -2.46
N LEU A 168 14.51 2.67 -2.22
CA LEU A 168 14.01 3.56 -3.27
C LEU A 168 15.09 4.19 -4.14
N LEU A 169 16.37 4.07 -3.82
CA LEU A 169 17.45 4.67 -4.62
C LEU A 169 17.48 4.13 -6.06
N PRO A 170 17.56 2.81 -6.31
CA PRO A 170 17.58 2.31 -7.68
C PRO A 170 16.27 2.60 -8.43
N ILE A 171 15.13 2.64 -7.72
CA ILE A 171 13.83 3.04 -8.30
C ILE A 171 13.86 4.51 -8.72
N LYS A 172 14.39 5.41 -7.88
CA LYS A 172 14.57 6.83 -8.21
C LYS A 172 15.49 7.04 -9.42
N TRP A 173 16.54 6.25 -9.54
CA TRP A 173 17.45 6.27 -10.69
C TRP A 173 16.89 5.59 -11.94
N ASN A 174 15.69 5.04 -11.87
CA ASN A 174 15.04 4.24 -12.93
C ASN A 174 15.93 3.07 -13.40
N ASN A 175 16.70 2.48 -12.49
CA ASN A 175 17.64 1.41 -12.80
C ASN A 175 17.04 0.04 -12.53
N VAL A 176 16.49 -0.59 -13.57
CA VAL A 176 15.83 -1.90 -13.51
C VAL A 176 16.75 -2.99 -12.95
N SER A 177 18.02 -3.01 -13.36
CA SER A 177 18.96 -4.06 -12.95
C SER A 177 19.28 -3.99 -11.45
N LEU A 178 19.57 -2.79 -10.94
CA LEU A 178 19.79 -2.58 -9.51
C LEU A 178 18.52 -2.84 -8.68
N THR A 179 17.36 -2.39 -9.15
CA THR A 179 16.08 -2.66 -8.49
C THR A 179 15.80 -4.16 -8.36
N MET A 180 16.06 -4.94 -9.43
CA MET A 180 15.92 -6.39 -9.38
C MET A 180 16.90 -7.06 -8.43
N LEU A 181 18.15 -6.62 -8.42
CA LEU A 181 19.19 -7.17 -7.54
C LEU A 181 18.83 -6.92 -6.08
N GLU A 182 18.53 -5.69 -5.75
CA GLU A 182 18.15 -5.28 -4.38
C GLU A 182 16.92 -6.04 -3.89
N SER A 183 15.86 -6.11 -4.67
CA SER A 183 14.66 -6.85 -4.30
C SER A 183 14.94 -8.34 -4.01
N ARG A 184 15.81 -8.98 -4.76
CA ARG A 184 16.25 -10.36 -4.51
C ARG A 184 17.04 -10.50 -3.21
N VAL A 185 17.94 -9.54 -2.93
CA VAL A 185 18.71 -9.53 -1.67
C VAL A 185 17.76 -9.38 -0.48
N VAL A 186 16.82 -8.43 -0.54
CA VAL A 186 15.80 -8.23 0.49
C VAL A 186 14.97 -9.49 0.70
N SER A 187 14.50 -10.13 -0.37
CA SER A 187 13.73 -11.38 -0.30
C SER A 187 14.53 -12.51 0.33
N LYS A 188 15.83 -12.62 0.03
CA LYS A 188 16.70 -13.66 0.59
C LYS A 188 16.97 -13.42 2.09
N VAL A 189 17.17 -12.19 2.49
CA VAL A 189 17.32 -11.82 3.93
C VAL A 189 16.03 -12.13 4.67
N ASN A 190 14.87 -11.86 4.08
CA ASN A 190 13.56 -12.18 4.65
C ASN A 190 13.37 -13.67 4.91
N SER A 191 13.79 -14.52 3.97
CA SER A 191 13.66 -15.98 4.09
C SER A 191 14.66 -16.59 5.08
N SER A 192 15.84 -15.97 5.24
CA SER A 192 16.93 -16.51 6.07
C SER A 192 16.84 -16.07 7.55
N ASN A 193 16.19 -14.96 7.86
CA ASN A 193 16.13 -14.43 9.22
C ASN A 193 14.81 -13.68 9.50
N THR A 194 13.75 -14.45 9.66
CA THR A 194 12.38 -13.93 9.89
C THR A 194 12.25 -13.04 11.12
N LYS A 195 13.04 -13.28 12.18
CA LYS A 195 13.03 -12.44 13.41
C LYS A 195 13.66 -11.07 13.17
N LEU A 196 14.83 -11.01 12.53
CA LEU A 196 15.51 -9.74 12.20
C LEU A 196 14.63 -8.91 11.26
N PHE A 197 14.01 -9.54 10.29
CA PHE A 197 13.14 -8.87 9.34
C PHE A 197 11.84 -8.35 9.98
N ALA A 198 11.23 -9.09 10.89
CA ALA A 198 10.06 -8.62 11.63
C ALA A 198 10.39 -7.33 12.42
N THR A 199 11.59 -7.25 13.03
CA THR A 199 12.06 -6.06 13.75
C THR A 199 12.31 -4.89 12.81
N LEU A 200 12.91 -5.12 11.64
CA LEU A 200 13.16 -4.08 10.63
C LEU A 200 11.86 -3.59 9.97
N LYS A 201 10.90 -4.48 9.77
CA LYS A 201 9.58 -4.14 9.21
C LYS A 201 8.69 -3.39 10.21
N ALA A 202 8.84 -3.63 11.51
CA ALA A 202 8.13 -2.89 12.55
C ALA A 202 8.60 -1.42 12.65
N LYS A 203 9.82 -1.13 12.18
CA LYS A 203 10.39 0.22 12.10
C LYS A 203 10.16 0.90 10.72
N ARG A 204 9.40 0.27 9.85
CA ARG A 204 9.03 0.74 8.51
C ARG A 204 7.71 1.52 8.55
#